data_19d0c021ae12f6e0a48de9fa9dd3a7d7
#
_entry.id   19d0c021ae12f6e0a48de9fa9dd3a7d7
#
_cell.length_a   1.000
_cell.length_b   1.000
_cell.length_c   1.000
_cell.angle_alpha   90.00
_cell.angle_beta   90.00
_cell.angle_gamma   90.00
#
_symmetry.space_group_name_H-M   'P 1'
#
loop_
_entity.id
_entity.type
_entity.pdbx_description
1 polymer ?
#
loop_
_entity_poly.entity_id
_entity_poly.type
_entity_poly.pdbx_seq_one_letter_code
_entity_poly.pdbx_strand_id
1 'polypeptide(L)'
;PGRGAAQLDAEVSVAGADGPGELVTMRLRGAMASHTASVALPLLIPDAPVVVWWASHAPKAPSQDPLGMLARRRITDASLAARSRAELQMHASQYAPGDTDLAWTRVTGWRALLAAALDRPHAPVVSAEISAVRSSPSAPLLAAWLHTSLGVPVSMHASRGPGITSVRLHTADGEISMTRRDGVKTLLSVPGYPTSEVSLRRRDTKDL
;
A
#
# COMPACT_ATOMS: atom_id res chain seq x y z
N PRO A 1 -7.22 8.27 -25.36
CA PRO A 1 -6.78 9.47 -26.07
C PRO A 1 -7.97 10.43 -26.16
N GLY A 2 -7.87 11.59 -25.47
CA GLY A 2 -8.96 12.57 -25.41
C GLY A 2 -9.24 13.17 -26.80
N ARG A 3 -10.50 13.13 -27.21
CA ARG A 3 -10.98 13.86 -28.40
C ARG A 3 -11.06 15.34 -28.02
N GLY A 4 -10.21 16.18 -28.60
CA GLY A 4 -10.21 17.62 -28.38
C GLY A 4 -8.89 18.28 -28.79
N ALA A 5 -8.86 19.61 -28.82
CA ALA A 5 -7.64 20.37 -29.07
C ALA A 5 -6.57 20.06 -28.01
N ALA A 6 -5.32 20.00 -28.44
CA ALA A 6 -4.18 19.85 -27.52
C ALA A 6 -4.10 21.12 -26.66
N GLN A 7 -4.16 20.95 -25.33
CA GLN A 7 -4.10 22.05 -24.39
C GLN A 7 -3.25 21.66 -23.17
N LEU A 8 -2.43 22.58 -22.73
CA LEU A 8 -1.67 22.50 -21.47
C LEU A 8 -1.91 23.78 -20.68
N ASP A 9 -2.41 23.62 -19.46
CA ASP A 9 -2.49 24.68 -18.45
C ASP A 9 -1.48 24.36 -17.36
N ALA A 10 -0.68 25.31 -16.92
CA ALA A 10 0.30 25.14 -15.86
C ALA A 10 0.17 26.26 -14.82
N GLU A 11 0.33 25.88 -13.56
CA GLU A 11 0.36 26.77 -12.40
C GLU A 11 1.59 26.40 -11.57
N VAL A 12 2.39 27.40 -11.22
CA VAL A 12 3.59 27.23 -10.39
C VAL A 12 3.32 27.91 -9.05
N SER A 13 3.47 27.14 -7.98
CA SER A 13 3.41 27.64 -6.60
C SER A 13 4.75 27.41 -5.92
N VAL A 14 5.29 28.43 -5.32
CA VAL A 14 6.51 28.35 -4.51
C VAL A 14 6.09 28.21 -3.06
N ALA A 15 6.51 27.14 -2.41
CA ALA A 15 6.24 26.98 -0.99
C ALA A 15 6.99 28.03 -0.18
N GLY A 16 6.32 28.59 0.86
CA GLY A 16 6.97 29.47 1.84
C GLY A 16 8.00 28.72 2.68
N ALA A 17 8.56 29.39 3.68
CA ALA A 17 9.68 28.93 4.50
C ALA A 17 9.54 27.53 5.14
N ASP A 18 8.33 27.00 5.23
CA ASP A 18 8.01 25.73 5.88
C ASP A 18 7.59 24.60 4.90
N GLY A 19 7.70 24.78 3.58
CA GLY A 19 7.23 23.82 2.59
C GLY A 19 8.33 23.29 1.66
N PRO A 20 8.12 22.10 1.07
CA PRO A 20 9.10 21.49 0.15
C PRO A 20 9.06 22.17 -1.23
N GLY A 21 9.94 23.11 -1.47
CA GLY A 21 10.30 23.54 -2.81
C GLY A 21 9.18 24.13 -3.67
N GLU A 22 9.22 23.82 -4.96
CA GLU A 22 8.28 24.31 -5.97
C GLU A 22 7.23 23.23 -6.28
N LEU A 23 5.96 23.65 -6.42
CA LEU A 23 4.87 22.81 -6.89
C LEU A 23 4.42 23.30 -8.29
N VAL A 24 4.57 22.45 -9.29
CA VAL A 24 4.07 22.70 -10.63
C VAL A 24 2.83 21.82 -10.87
N THR A 25 1.67 22.45 -10.99
CA THR A 25 0.42 21.78 -11.34
C THR A 25 0.17 21.91 -12.83
N MET A 26 0.09 20.79 -13.54
CA MET A 26 -0.15 20.79 -14.98
C MET A 26 -1.41 20.03 -15.34
N ARG A 27 -2.26 20.60 -16.20
CA ARG A 27 -3.48 19.97 -16.72
C ARG A 27 -3.32 19.76 -18.22
N LEU A 28 -3.13 18.51 -18.62
CA LEU A 28 -2.98 18.10 -20.00
C LEU A 28 -4.32 17.61 -20.55
N ARG A 29 -4.76 18.14 -21.68
CA ARG A 29 -6.01 17.77 -22.34
C ARG A 29 -5.80 17.42 -23.81
N GLY A 30 -6.80 16.71 -24.37
CA GLY A 30 -6.74 16.26 -25.77
C GLY A 30 -5.51 15.42 -26.06
N ALA A 31 -4.83 15.67 -27.17
CA ALA A 31 -3.65 14.93 -27.56
C ALA A 31 -2.48 15.05 -26.57
N MET A 32 -2.39 16.15 -25.80
CA MET A 32 -1.33 16.34 -24.80
C MET A 32 -1.40 15.33 -23.66
N ALA A 33 -2.56 14.78 -23.35
CA ALA A 33 -2.71 13.80 -22.26
C ALA A 33 -1.91 12.50 -22.46
N SER A 34 -1.48 12.19 -23.70
CA SER A 34 -0.63 11.05 -24.00
C SER A 34 0.87 11.36 -23.97
N HIS A 35 1.26 12.61 -23.72
CA HIS A 35 2.64 13.09 -23.76
C HIS A 35 3.18 13.51 -22.37
N THR A 36 2.68 12.88 -21.30
CA THR A 36 3.03 13.21 -19.90
C THR A 36 4.53 13.19 -19.63
N ALA A 37 5.25 12.19 -20.14
CA ALA A 37 6.70 12.10 -19.99
C ALA A 37 7.45 13.25 -20.66
N SER A 38 7.05 13.61 -21.90
CA SER A 38 7.68 14.71 -22.64
C SER A 38 7.46 16.07 -21.97
N VAL A 39 6.33 16.24 -21.28
CA VAL A 39 6.02 17.46 -20.51
C VAL A 39 6.78 17.48 -19.18
N ALA A 40 6.93 16.34 -18.52
CA ALA A 40 7.63 16.25 -17.23
C ALA A 40 9.15 16.35 -17.37
N LEU A 41 9.72 15.73 -18.42
CA LEU A 41 11.17 15.58 -18.58
C LEU A 41 11.96 16.91 -18.48
N PRO A 42 11.55 18.04 -19.11
CA PRO A 42 12.27 19.31 -19.00
C PRO A 42 12.26 19.94 -17.60
N LEU A 43 11.39 19.48 -16.70
CA LEU A 43 11.24 19.98 -15.35
C LEU A 43 12.05 19.16 -14.33
N LEU A 44 12.58 18.02 -14.74
CA LEU A 44 13.36 17.17 -13.85
C LEU A 44 14.76 17.75 -13.64
N ILE A 45 15.18 17.76 -12.38
CA ILE A 45 16.54 18.17 -12.03
C ILE A 45 17.49 17.04 -12.42
N PRO A 46 18.57 17.30 -13.17
CA PRO A 46 19.57 16.32 -13.51
C PRO A 46 20.11 15.61 -12.25
N ASP A 47 20.31 14.30 -12.35
CA ASP A 47 20.84 13.43 -11.30
C ASP A 47 19.98 13.31 -10.02
N ALA A 48 18.85 14.02 -9.94
CA ALA A 48 17.93 13.86 -8.83
C ALA A 48 17.08 12.57 -8.96
N PRO A 49 16.83 11.83 -7.88
CA PRO A 49 15.99 10.64 -7.94
C PRO A 49 14.53 11.02 -8.20
N VAL A 50 14.00 10.54 -9.31
CA VAL A 50 12.60 10.75 -9.69
C VAL A 50 11.71 9.71 -9.02
N VAL A 51 10.59 10.16 -8.44
CA VAL A 51 9.52 9.32 -7.91
C VAL A 51 8.24 9.65 -8.68
N VAL A 52 7.57 8.63 -9.22
CA VAL A 52 6.26 8.78 -9.84
C VAL A 52 5.21 8.10 -8.97
N TRP A 53 4.16 8.83 -8.65
CA TRP A 53 3.01 8.32 -7.91
C TRP A 53 1.73 8.55 -8.70
N TRP A 54 1.02 7.45 -8.98
CA TRP A 54 -0.33 7.49 -9.56
C TRP A 54 -1.36 7.50 -8.45
N ALA A 55 -1.87 8.68 -8.13
CA ALA A 55 -2.82 8.91 -7.05
C ALA A 55 -4.26 8.47 -7.41
N SER A 56 -4.50 7.92 -8.61
CA SER A 56 -5.80 7.37 -9.02
C SER A 56 -5.60 6.14 -9.91
N HIS A 57 -5.73 6.27 -11.22
CA HIS A 57 -5.56 5.16 -12.15
C HIS A 57 -4.09 4.99 -12.53
N ALA A 58 -3.50 3.89 -12.12
CA ALA A 58 -2.15 3.52 -12.53
C ALA A 58 -2.15 2.73 -13.85
N PRO A 59 -1.08 2.79 -14.64
CA PRO A 59 -0.92 1.93 -15.81
C PRO A 59 -0.78 0.47 -15.39
N LYS A 60 -1.15 -0.48 -16.28
CA LYS A 60 -1.05 -1.92 -16.00
C LYS A 60 0.36 -2.38 -15.66
N ALA A 61 1.35 -1.81 -16.33
CA ALA A 61 2.77 -2.04 -16.12
C ALA A 61 3.47 -0.70 -15.84
N PRO A 62 3.54 -0.25 -14.58
CA PRO A 62 4.10 1.05 -14.22
C PRO A 62 5.52 1.28 -14.73
N SER A 63 6.36 0.25 -14.75
CA SER A 63 7.74 0.32 -15.22
C SER A 63 7.87 0.46 -16.74
N GLN A 64 6.82 0.16 -17.50
CA GLN A 64 6.78 0.28 -18.97
C GLN A 64 6.03 1.54 -19.43
N ASP A 65 5.38 2.25 -18.51
CA ASP A 65 4.75 3.53 -18.81
C ASP A 65 5.81 4.59 -19.10
N PRO A 66 5.63 5.47 -20.12
CA PRO A 66 6.62 6.50 -20.45
C PRO A 66 7.02 7.39 -19.27
N LEU A 67 6.08 7.76 -18.39
CA LEU A 67 6.39 8.53 -17.19
C LEU A 67 7.11 7.66 -16.16
N GLY A 68 6.67 6.40 -16.02
CA GLY A 68 7.27 5.44 -15.11
C GLY A 68 8.72 5.05 -15.47
N MET A 69 9.07 5.10 -16.75
CA MET A 69 10.46 4.88 -17.20
C MET A 69 11.43 5.97 -16.74
N LEU A 70 10.93 7.18 -16.44
CA LEU A 70 11.75 8.26 -15.88
C LEU A 70 12.01 8.06 -14.37
N ALA A 71 11.27 7.18 -13.72
CA ALA A 71 11.25 7.06 -12.28
C ALA A 71 12.19 5.98 -11.76
N ARG A 72 12.94 6.32 -10.71
CA ARG A 72 13.63 5.36 -9.85
C ARG A 72 12.65 4.61 -8.94
N ARG A 73 11.55 5.26 -8.53
CA ARG A 73 10.47 4.69 -7.70
C ARG A 73 9.12 4.98 -8.34
N ARG A 74 8.28 3.97 -8.38
CA ARG A 74 6.92 4.01 -8.92
C ARG A 74 5.95 3.57 -7.84
N ILE A 75 4.99 4.44 -7.52
CA ILE A 75 4.03 4.23 -6.43
C ILE A 75 2.64 4.11 -7.02
N THR A 76 1.96 3.05 -6.70
CA THR A 76 0.55 2.80 -7.03
C THR A 76 -0.28 2.66 -5.75
N ASP A 77 -1.60 2.71 -5.87
CA ASP A 77 -2.52 2.41 -4.78
C ASP A 77 -3.71 1.59 -5.29
N ALA A 78 -3.57 0.29 -5.26
CA ALA A 78 -4.62 -0.63 -5.68
C ALA A 78 -5.92 -0.47 -4.87
N SER A 79 -5.88 0.12 -3.67
CA SER A 79 -7.09 0.34 -2.85
C SER A 79 -8.07 1.33 -3.47
N LEU A 80 -7.61 2.18 -4.39
CA LEU A 80 -8.43 3.16 -5.11
C LEU A 80 -9.16 2.56 -6.31
N ALA A 81 -8.76 1.38 -6.77
CA ALA A 81 -9.39 0.72 -7.89
C ALA A 81 -10.72 0.04 -7.50
N ALA A 82 -11.71 0.06 -8.39
CA ALA A 82 -12.99 -0.61 -8.19
C ALA A 82 -12.83 -2.12 -7.93
N ARG A 83 -11.80 -2.75 -8.51
CA ARG A 83 -11.42 -4.16 -8.31
C ARG A 83 -10.04 -4.25 -7.66
N SER A 84 -9.89 -3.71 -6.47
CA SER A 84 -8.63 -3.50 -5.76
C SER A 84 -7.70 -4.73 -5.72
N ARG A 85 -8.23 -5.93 -5.48
CA ARG A 85 -7.42 -7.17 -5.47
C ARG A 85 -6.92 -7.57 -6.86
N ALA A 86 -7.76 -7.43 -7.88
CA ALA A 86 -7.37 -7.73 -9.26
C ALA A 86 -6.32 -6.72 -9.77
N GLU A 87 -6.46 -5.45 -9.37
CA GLU A 87 -5.48 -4.40 -9.67
C GLU A 87 -4.12 -4.72 -9.05
N LEU A 88 -4.10 -5.05 -7.75
CA LEU A 88 -2.86 -5.47 -7.08
C LEU A 88 -2.22 -6.69 -7.77
N GLN A 89 -3.02 -7.69 -8.11
CA GLN A 89 -2.53 -8.90 -8.77
C GLN A 89 -1.95 -8.60 -10.15
N MET A 90 -2.59 -7.69 -10.89
CA MET A 90 -2.10 -7.23 -12.19
C MET A 90 -0.74 -6.52 -12.03
N HIS A 91 -0.61 -5.57 -11.10
CA HIS A 91 0.67 -4.89 -10.83
C HIS A 91 1.74 -5.88 -10.36
N ALA A 92 1.40 -6.83 -9.51
CA ALA A 92 2.33 -7.87 -9.05
C ALA A 92 2.84 -8.75 -10.19
N SER A 93 1.99 -9.07 -11.20
CA SER A 93 2.40 -9.85 -12.36
C SER A 93 3.33 -9.09 -13.32
N GLN A 94 3.36 -7.76 -13.24
CA GLN A 94 4.19 -6.86 -14.04
C GLN A 94 5.25 -6.15 -13.20
N TYR A 95 5.52 -6.67 -12.00
CA TYR A 95 6.44 -6.05 -11.04
C TYR A 95 7.84 -5.88 -11.62
N ALA A 96 8.39 -4.70 -11.42
CA ALA A 96 9.79 -4.40 -11.67
C ALA A 96 10.44 -3.74 -10.44
N PRO A 97 11.76 -3.88 -10.24
CA PRO A 97 12.45 -3.22 -9.14
C PRO A 97 12.15 -1.71 -9.11
N GLY A 98 11.77 -1.20 -7.95
CA GLY A 98 11.34 0.19 -7.78
C GLY A 98 9.81 0.37 -7.75
N ASP A 99 9.03 -0.65 -8.09
CA ASP A 99 7.57 -0.61 -7.95
C ASP A 99 7.16 -0.83 -6.49
N THR A 100 6.17 -0.08 -6.04
CA THR A 100 5.58 -0.19 -4.71
C THR A 100 4.09 0.13 -4.78
N ASP A 101 3.28 -0.64 -4.05
CA ASP A 101 1.86 -0.33 -3.86
C ASP A 101 1.60 0.09 -2.40
N LEU A 102 0.82 1.15 -2.20
CA LEU A 102 0.49 1.65 -0.86
C LEU A 102 -0.30 0.63 -0.01
N ALA A 103 -0.89 -0.40 -0.62
CA ALA A 103 -1.46 -1.53 0.11
C ALA A 103 -0.41 -2.24 1.00
N TRP A 104 0.87 -2.27 0.59
CA TRP A 104 1.98 -2.78 1.39
C TRP A 104 2.31 -1.85 2.57
N THR A 105 2.32 -0.55 2.37
CA THR A 105 2.53 0.43 3.45
C THR A 105 1.45 0.30 4.53
N ARG A 106 0.19 0.02 4.13
CA ARG A 106 -0.93 -0.18 5.07
C ARG A 106 -0.79 -1.39 5.99
N VAL A 107 0.04 -2.37 5.67
CA VAL A 107 0.28 -3.53 6.56
C VAL A 107 1.50 -3.35 7.47
N THR A 108 2.23 -2.25 7.37
CA THR A 108 3.43 -2.01 8.19
C THR A 108 3.14 -2.09 9.68
N GLY A 109 2.07 -1.45 10.16
CA GLY A 109 1.69 -1.51 11.57
C GLY A 109 1.28 -2.92 12.04
N TRP A 110 0.57 -3.67 11.17
CA TRP A 110 0.24 -5.08 11.46
C TRP A 110 1.49 -5.92 11.60
N ARG A 111 2.44 -5.79 10.65
CA ARG A 111 3.71 -6.53 10.68
C ARG A 111 4.54 -6.20 11.91
N ALA A 112 4.65 -4.92 12.26
CA ALA A 112 5.40 -4.47 13.43
C ALA A 112 4.83 -5.05 14.74
N LEU A 113 3.50 -5.00 14.91
CA LEU A 113 2.86 -5.52 16.12
C LEU A 113 2.89 -7.05 16.19
N LEU A 114 2.75 -7.75 15.06
CA LEU A 114 2.91 -9.21 15.00
C LEU A 114 4.33 -9.64 15.32
N ALA A 115 5.34 -8.97 14.78
CA ALA A 115 6.74 -9.22 15.12
C ALA A 115 6.97 -9.01 16.62
N ALA A 116 6.52 -7.89 17.19
CA ALA A 116 6.65 -7.63 18.62
C ALA A 116 5.90 -8.64 19.51
N ALA A 117 4.77 -9.18 19.02
CA ALA A 117 4.07 -10.26 19.73
C ALA A 117 4.83 -11.58 19.72
N LEU A 118 5.51 -11.88 18.62
CA LEU A 118 6.32 -13.08 18.42
C LEU A 118 7.70 -13.00 19.12
N ASP A 119 8.15 -11.81 19.53
CA ASP A 119 9.36 -11.66 20.39
C ASP A 119 9.12 -12.18 21.81
N ARG A 120 7.87 -12.36 22.23
CA ARG A 120 7.53 -12.96 23.53
C ARG A 120 7.63 -14.48 23.46
N PRO A 121 8.03 -15.15 24.55
CA PRO A 121 8.04 -16.61 24.62
C PRO A 121 6.70 -17.20 24.21
N HIS A 122 6.69 -18.11 23.26
CA HIS A 122 5.50 -18.82 22.77
C HIS A 122 5.92 -20.16 22.14
N ALA A 123 4.97 -21.11 22.07
CA ALA A 123 5.17 -22.32 21.26
C ALA A 123 5.23 -21.98 19.76
N PRO A 124 5.87 -22.82 18.93
CA PRO A 124 5.94 -22.61 17.49
C PRO A 124 4.57 -22.35 16.87
N VAL A 125 4.49 -21.37 15.97
CA VAL A 125 3.29 -21.10 15.18
C VAL A 125 3.11 -22.24 14.18
N VAL A 126 1.92 -22.81 14.08
CA VAL A 126 1.58 -23.92 13.17
C VAL A 126 0.69 -23.49 12.00
N SER A 127 -0.09 -22.44 12.17
CA SER A 127 -0.92 -21.85 11.12
C SER A 127 -1.30 -20.42 11.45
N ALA A 128 -1.77 -19.69 10.44
CA ALA A 128 -2.27 -18.32 10.62
C ALA A 128 -3.60 -18.10 9.90
N GLU A 129 -4.41 -17.18 10.42
CA GLU A 129 -5.67 -16.74 9.82
C GLU A 129 -5.73 -15.22 9.73
N ILE A 130 -6.26 -14.72 8.62
CA ILE A 130 -6.50 -13.29 8.41
C ILE A 130 -7.97 -13.07 8.08
N SER A 131 -8.64 -12.22 8.83
CA SER A 131 -9.98 -11.76 8.49
C SER A 131 -9.94 -10.36 7.92
N ALA A 132 -10.56 -10.14 6.76
CA ALA A 132 -10.56 -8.85 6.08
C ALA A 132 -11.80 -8.67 5.21
N VAL A 133 -12.11 -7.42 4.86
CA VAL A 133 -13.11 -7.15 3.81
C VAL A 133 -12.65 -7.79 2.49
N ARG A 134 -13.57 -8.38 1.72
CA ARG A 134 -13.25 -9.12 0.49
C ARG A 134 -12.42 -8.31 -0.53
N SER A 135 -12.65 -7.01 -0.60
CA SER A 135 -11.94 -6.10 -1.51
C SER A 135 -10.55 -5.66 -1.02
N SER A 136 -10.13 -6.00 0.20
CA SER A 136 -8.84 -5.54 0.74
C SER A 136 -7.66 -6.03 -0.09
N PRO A 137 -6.87 -5.15 -0.72
CA PRO A 137 -5.63 -5.54 -1.41
C PRO A 137 -4.49 -5.80 -0.42
N SER A 138 -4.58 -5.25 0.80
CA SER A 138 -3.58 -5.42 1.85
C SER A 138 -3.60 -6.81 2.49
N ALA A 139 -4.76 -7.49 2.51
CA ALA A 139 -4.88 -8.80 3.15
C ALA A 139 -4.02 -9.90 2.50
N PRO A 140 -4.01 -10.09 1.16
CA PRO A 140 -3.14 -11.07 0.52
C PRO A 140 -1.65 -10.72 0.69
N LEU A 141 -1.27 -9.45 0.77
CA LEU A 141 0.12 -9.05 1.04
C LEU A 141 0.56 -9.45 2.45
N LEU A 142 -0.31 -9.25 3.45
CA LEU A 142 -0.04 -9.69 4.82
C LEU A 142 0.01 -11.22 4.91
N ALA A 143 -0.87 -11.93 4.19
CA ALA A 143 -0.88 -13.38 4.13
C ALA A 143 0.42 -13.93 3.52
N ALA A 144 0.87 -13.36 2.41
CA ALA A 144 2.12 -13.73 1.77
C ALA A 144 3.32 -13.47 2.70
N TRP A 145 3.34 -12.33 3.39
CA TRP A 145 4.39 -12.01 4.35
C TRP A 145 4.43 -13.00 5.52
N LEU A 146 3.30 -13.33 6.12
CA LEU A 146 3.22 -14.33 7.20
C LEU A 146 3.69 -15.71 6.72
N HIS A 147 3.20 -16.14 5.55
CA HIS A 147 3.62 -17.41 4.96
C HIS A 147 5.14 -17.48 4.75
N THR A 148 5.71 -16.44 4.15
CA THR A 148 7.15 -16.39 3.87
C THR A 148 8.00 -16.29 5.13
N SER A 149 7.53 -15.52 6.13
CA SER A 149 8.30 -15.27 7.36
C SER A 149 8.25 -16.44 8.35
N LEU A 150 7.11 -17.14 8.43
CA LEU A 150 6.88 -18.19 9.42
C LEU A 150 6.93 -19.61 8.83
N GLY A 151 6.86 -19.75 7.50
CA GLY A 151 6.83 -21.07 6.83
C GLY A 151 5.53 -21.85 7.07
N VAL A 152 4.43 -21.19 7.50
CA VAL A 152 3.17 -21.85 7.87
C VAL A 152 2.06 -21.57 6.87
N PRO A 153 1.02 -22.43 6.79
CA PRO A 153 -0.16 -22.16 5.99
C PRO A 153 -0.92 -20.96 6.56
N VAL A 154 -1.43 -20.10 5.67
CA VAL A 154 -2.22 -18.91 6.02
C VAL A 154 -3.57 -18.97 5.31
N SER A 155 -4.66 -18.94 6.07
CA SER A 155 -6.01 -18.86 5.55
C SER A 155 -6.57 -17.44 5.61
N MET A 156 -7.48 -17.12 4.67
CA MET A 156 -8.13 -15.81 4.63
C MET A 156 -9.64 -15.94 4.71
N HIS A 157 -10.25 -15.18 5.59
CA HIS A 157 -11.69 -15.15 5.84
C HIS A 157 -12.28 -13.79 5.52
N ALA A 158 -13.51 -13.79 4.98
CA ALA A 158 -14.24 -12.55 4.76
C ALA A 158 -14.79 -12.01 6.08
N SER A 159 -14.61 -10.71 6.32
CA SER A 159 -15.21 -10.03 7.46
C SER A 159 -15.94 -8.75 7.05
N ARG A 160 -16.78 -8.23 7.97
CA ARG A 160 -17.40 -6.90 7.85
C ARG A 160 -16.52 -5.91 8.60
N GLY A 161 -16.11 -4.86 7.94
CA GLY A 161 -15.30 -3.81 8.57
C GLY A 161 -14.20 -3.28 7.65
N PRO A 162 -13.53 -2.21 8.02
CA PRO A 162 -12.59 -1.55 7.14
C PRO A 162 -11.26 -2.32 7.05
N GLY A 163 -10.94 -2.84 5.87
CA GLY A 163 -9.66 -3.50 5.59
C GLY A 163 -9.47 -4.82 6.35
N ILE A 164 -8.31 -5.01 6.97
CA ILE A 164 -8.01 -6.17 7.82
C ILE A 164 -8.62 -5.92 9.20
N THR A 165 -9.37 -6.90 9.71
CA THR A 165 -10.06 -6.83 11.01
C THR A 165 -9.45 -7.71 12.08
N SER A 166 -8.82 -8.82 11.71
CA SER A 166 -8.08 -9.65 12.66
C SER A 166 -6.98 -10.46 12.00
N VAL A 167 -5.99 -10.80 12.80
CA VAL A 167 -4.96 -11.80 12.50
C VAL A 167 -4.89 -12.74 13.70
N ARG A 168 -4.81 -14.04 13.45
CA ARG A 168 -4.67 -15.08 14.48
C ARG A 168 -3.51 -15.99 14.07
N LEU A 169 -2.64 -16.28 15.03
CA LEU A 169 -1.55 -17.23 14.88
C LEU A 169 -1.79 -18.36 15.87
N HIS A 170 -1.96 -19.56 15.34
CA HIS A 170 -2.23 -20.74 16.17
C HIS A 170 -0.92 -21.38 16.62
N THR A 171 -0.83 -21.69 17.91
CA THR A 171 0.31 -22.36 18.54
C THR A 171 -0.22 -23.52 19.40
N ALA A 172 0.67 -24.39 19.88
CA ALA A 172 0.29 -25.47 20.81
C ALA A 172 -0.20 -24.93 22.16
N ASP A 173 0.25 -23.74 22.57
CA ASP A 173 -0.09 -23.12 23.86
C ASP A 173 -1.34 -22.23 23.78
N GLY A 174 -1.94 -22.09 22.59
CA GLY A 174 -3.11 -21.26 22.36
C GLY A 174 -2.99 -20.38 21.13
N GLU A 175 -3.59 -19.20 21.16
CA GLU A 175 -3.70 -18.30 20.02
C GLU A 175 -3.08 -16.94 20.34
N ILE A 176 -2.13 -16.48 19.49
CA ILE A 176 -1.73 -15.06 19.45
C ILE A 176 -2.71 -14.36 18.52
N SER A 177 -3.44 -13.37 19.01
CA SER A 177 -4.44 -12.71 18.20
C SER A 177 -4.37 -11.19 18.26
N MET A 178 -4.65 -10.58 17.11
CA MET A 178 -4.85 -9.15 16.96
C MET A 178 -6.22 -8.90 16.36
N THR A 179 -7.08 -8.16 17.06
CA THR A 179 -8.44 -7.86 16.59
C THR A 179 -8.70 -6.37 16.61
N ARG A 180 -9.03 -5.81 15.44
CA ARG A 180 -9.34 -4.40 15.23
C ARG A 180 -10.74 -4.26 14.63
N ARG A 181 -11.76 -4.04 15.44
CA ARG A 181 -13.17 -3.98 14.98
C ARG A 181 -13.58 -2.61 14.44
N ASP A 182 -13.08 -1.55 15.03
CA ASP A 182 -13.46 -0.16 14.75
C ASP A 182 -12.50 0.58 13.78
N GLY A 183 -11.42 -0.07 13.38
CA GLY A 183 -10.39 0.53 12.51
C GLY A 183 -9.39 1.43 13.26
N VAL A 184 -9.48 1.57 14.58
CA VAL A 184 -8.62 2.44 15.40
C VAL A 184 -7.85 1.63 16.45
N LYS A 185 -8.59 0.95 17.33
CA LYS A 185 -8.05 0.21 18.46
C LYS A 185 -7.92 -1.26 18.13
N THR A 186 -6.80 -1.84 18.50
CA THR A 186 -6.51 -3.26 18.32
C THR A 186 -6.27 -3.90 19.68
N LEU A 187 -7.00 -4.98 19.94
CA LEU A 187 -6.74 -5.86 21.07
C LEU A 187 -5.67 -6.86 20.64
N LEU A 188 -4.56 -6.88 21.36
CA LEU A 188 -3.48 -7.85 21.21
C LEU A 188 -3.55 -8.82 22.38
N SER A 189 -3.72 -10.09 22.08
CA SER A 189 -3.71 -11.19 23.05
C SER A 189 -2.58 -12.16 22.73
N VAL A 190 -1.79 -12.51 23.73
CA VAL A 190 -0.70 -13.50 23.63
C VAL A 190 -0.87 -14.46 24.80
N PRO A 191 -0.81 -15.80 24.61
CA PRO A 191 -0.94 -16.77 25.68
C PRO A 191 0.01 -16.47 26.83
N GLY A 192 -0.48 -16.55 28.07
CA GLY A 192 0.30 -16.26 29.27
C GLY A 192 0.49 -14.77 29.60
N TYR A 193 -0.04 -13.86 28.79
CA TYR A 193 0.06 -12.41 29.02
C TYR A 193 -1.31 -11.74 29.08
N PRO A 194 -1.45 -10.65 29.84
CA PRO A 194 -2.67 -9.85 29.79
C PRO A 194 -2.95 -9.31 28.38
N THR A 195 -4.22 -9.33 27.98
CA THR A 195 -4.64 -8.66 26.74
C THR A 195 -4.37 -7.16 26.85
N SER A 196 -3.72 -6.63 25.84
CA SER A 196 -3.37 -5.20 25.75
C SER A 196 -4.11 -4.51 24.61
N GLU A 197 -4.49 -3.27 24.83
CA GLU A 197 -5.04 -2.40 23.81
C GLU A 197 -3.90 -1.58 23.18
N VAL A 198 -3.75 -1.66 21.87
CA VAL A 198 -2.73 -0.94 21.11
C VAL A 198 -3.36 -0.11 20.00
N SER A 199 -2.80 1.06 19.73
CA SER A 199 -3.26 1.89 18.62
C SER A 199 -2.75 1.32 17.30
N LEU A 200 -3.67 0.94 16.41
CA LEU A 200 -3.38 0.54 15.04
C LEU A 200 -4.39 1.20 14.12
N ARG A 201 -4.37 2.52 14.09
CA ARG A 201 -5.29 3.30 13.27
C ARG A 201 -5.13 2.96 11.79
N ARG A 202 -6.25 2.81 11.08
CA ARG A 202 -6.24 2.77 9.63
C ARG A 202 -5.78 4.13 9.10
N ARG A 203 -4.73 4.13 8.30
CA ARG A 203 -4.20 5.35 7.68
C ARG A 203 -4.93 5.65 6.38
N ASP A 204 -5.29 6.90 6.20
CA ASP A 204 -5.71 7.43 4.90
C ASP A 204 -4.50 7.56 3.97
N THR A 205 -4.74 7.69 2.67
CA THR A 205 -3.66 7.78 1.67
C THR A 205 -2.70 8.95 1.96
N LYS A 206 -3.20 10.05 2.50
CA LYS A 206 -2.37 11.22 2.89
C LYS A 206 -1.44 10.96 4.10
N ASP A 207 -1.71 9.90 4.87
CA ASP A 207 -0.95 9.55 6.09
C ASP A 207 0.04 8.39 5.84
N LEU A 208 0.13 7.92 4.58
CA LEU A 208 1.01 6.83 4.14
C LEU A 208 2.29 7.37 3.56
#